data_4b3d6e0732ea911723148d9c6e4c3996
#
_entry.id   4b3d6e0732ea911723148d9c6e4c3996
#
_cell.length_a   1.000
_cell.length_b   1.000
_cell.length_c   1.000
_cell.angle_alpha   90.00
_cell.angle_beta   90.00
_cell.angle_gamma   90.00
#
_symmetry.space_group_name_H-M   'P 1'
#
loop_
_entity.id
_entity.type
_entity.pdbx_description
1 polymer ?
#
loop_
_entity_poly.entity_id
_entity_poly.type
_entity_poly.pdbx_seq_one_letter_code
_entity_poly.pdbx_strand_id
1 'polypeptide(L)'
;MSSSETATRIIQPNRRSFALAAVLGVAALAGGCFQPLYSEYTASTVGGSVKNALRSIEFPEIKGLIGHYLRNELVFEFDGGNEPDAQKTLKFDATITESVEVITVDYYSGRADSAVLVATATWKVTKIGSGEVVSSGVNSVRESYERSSQRFATVRAARDAQVRAAKNLAGLIRGQISADLTS
;
A
#
# COMPACT_ATOMS: atom_id res chain seq x y z
N MET A 1 -77.20 21.26 -9.25
CA MET A 1 -76.03 21.85 -8.56
C MET A 1 -75.55 20.80 -7.61
N SER A 2 -74.50 20.08 -7.99
CA SER A 2 -73.93 19.02 -7.21
C SER A 2 -72.47 19.40 -6.92
N SER A 3 -72.19 19.70 -5.64
CA SER A 3 -70.87 20.04 -5.18
C SER A 3 -70.15 18.73 -4.85
N SER A 4 -69.04 18.40 -5.54
CA SER A 4 -68.18 17.32 -5.24
C SER A 4 -67.12 17.78 -4.21
N GLU A 5 -67.26 17.32 -2.97
CA GLU A 5 -66.25 17.48 -1.91
C GLU A 5 -65.10 16.50 -2.15
N THR A 6 -63.95 17.05 -2.48
CA THR A 6 -62.70 16.30 -2.57
C THR A 6 -62.12 16.12 -1.15
N ALA A 7 -62.34 14.96 -0.57
CA ALA A 7 -61.75 14.61 0.74
C ALA A 7 -60.24 14.38 0.61
N THR A 8 -59.43 15.33 1.07
CA THR A 8 -58.00 15.20 1.20
C THR A 8 -57.70 14.21 2.33
N ARG A 9 -57.31 12.99 1.95
CA ARG A 9 -56.91 11.91 2.88
C ARG A 9 -55.53 12.23 3.45
N ILE A 10 -55.49 12.77 4.68
CA ILE A 10 -54.22 12.98 5.41
C ILE A 10 -53.72 11.61 5.83
N ILE A 11 -52.67 11.13 5.17
CA ILE A 11 -51.97 9.90 5.54
C ILE A 11 -51.18 10.18 6.80
N GLN A 12 -51.64 9.68 7.97
CA GLN A 12 -50.87 9.75 9.23
C GLN A 12 -49.66 8.82 9.12
N PRO A 13 -48.44 9.34 9.24
CA PRO A 13 -47.24 8.47 9.20
C PRO A 13 -47.20 7.58 10.45
N ASN A 14 -47.23 6.26 10.23
CA ASN A 14 -47.08 5.28 11.26
C ASN A 14 -45.68 5.43 11.92
N ARG A 15 -45.62 5.34 13.29
CA ARG A 15 -44.36 5.42 14.06
C ARG A 15 -43.27 4.47 13.52
N ARG A 16 -43.67 3.33 12.94
CA ARG A 16 -42.78 2.38 12.29
C ARG A 16 -42.15 2.91 10.98
N SER A 17 -42.91 3.71 10.20
CA SER A 17 -42.38 4.33 8.98
C SER A 17 -41.38 5.46 9.29
N PHE A 18 -41.57 6.20 10.39
CA PHE A 18 -40.64 7.22 10.84
C PHE A 18 -39.32 6.60 11.34
N ALA A 19 -39.40 5.48 12.06
CA ALA A 19 -38.20 4.76 12.52
C ALA A 19 -37.40 4.17 11.36
N LEU A 20 -38.05 3.61 10.33
CA LEU A 20 -37.41 3.11 9.12
C LEU A 20 -36.76 4.22 8.29
N ALA A 21 -37.42 5.37 8.16
CA ALA A 21 -36.86 6.54 7.46
C ALA A 21 -35.64 7.13 8.20
N ALA A 22 -35.66 7.16 9.52
CA ALA A 22 -34.51 7.60 10.34
C ALA A 22 -33.30 6.66 10.22
N VAL A 23 -33.52 5.35 10.24
CA VAL A 23 -32.44 4.34 10.07
C VAL A 23 -31.84 4.41 8.65
N LEU A 24 -32.67 4.56 7.60
CA LEU A 24 -32.20 4.75 6.23
C LEU A 24 -31.42 6.06 6.05
N GLY A 25 -31.85 7.14 6.72
CA GLY A 25 -31.16 8.44 6.70
C GLY A 25 -29.77 8.38 7.34
N VAL A 26 -29.62 7.67 8.48
CA VAL A 26 -28.33 7.48 9.15
C VAL A 26 -27.41 6.56 8.32
N ALA A 27 -27.95 5.53 7.68
CA ALA A 27 -27.15 4.64 6.79
C ALA A 27 -26.64 5.38 5.54
N ALA A 28 -27.42 6.31 4.98
CA ALA A 28 -26.99 7.12 3.84
C ALA A 28 -25.88 8.12 4.20
N LEU A 29 -25.87 8.65 5.42
CA LEU A 29 -24.81 9.55 5.92
C LEU A 29 -23.51 8.81 6.24
N ALA A 30 -23.56 7.54 6.62
CA ALA A 30 -22.37 6.72 6.88
C ALA A 30 -21.68 6.23 5.58
N GLY A 31 -22.39 6.16 4.46
CA GLY A 31 -21.83 5.70 3.16
C GLY A 31 -20.95 6.73 2.46
N GLY A 32 -20.97 8.00 2.85
CA GLY A 32 -20.25 9.08 2.17
C GLY A 32 -18.79 9.26 2.55
N CYS A 33 -18.29 8.56 3.60
CA CYS A 33 -16.93 8.77 4.12
C CYS A 33 -15.90 7.75 3.62
N PHE A 34 -16.30 6.75 2.81
CA PHE A 34 -15.39 5.74 2.29
C PHE A 34 -15.07 6.01 0.82
N GLN A 35 -14.09 6.86 0.56
CA GLN A 35 -13.55 7.03 -0.78
C GLN A 35 -12.38 6.05 -0.97
N PRO A 36 -12.44 5.09 -1.91
CA PRO A 36 -11.34 4.16 -2.12
C PRO A 36 -10.11 4.92 -2.62
N LEU A 37 -8.99 4.75 -1.91
CA LEU A 37 -7.72 5.44 -2.15
C LEU A 37 -7.21 5.32 -3.59
N TYR A 38 -7.54 4.22 -4.26
CA TYR A 38 -7.13 3.92 -5.65
C TYR A 38 -8.25 4.14 -6.67
N SER A 39 -9.27 4.94 -6.36
CA SER A 39 -10.31 5.24 -7.34
C SER A 39 -9.77 6.18 -8.43
N GLU A 40 -10.32 6.07 -9.64
CA GLU A 40 -9.95 6.94 -10.76
C GLU A 40 -10.29 8.42 -10.51
N TYR A 41 -11.16 8.66 -9.53
CA TYR A 41 -11.66 10.00 -9.18
C TYR A 41 -10.92 10.63 -7.98
N THR A 42 -10.04 9.89 -7.30
CA THR A 42 -9.27 10.43 -6.17
C THR A 42 -8.23 11.41 -6.70
N ALA A 43 -8.39 12.69 -6.37
CA ALA A 43 -7.43 13.73 -6.77
C ALA A 43 -6.08 13.54 -6.09
N SER A 44 -4.99 13.85 -6.81
CA SER A 44 -3.62 13.83 -6.28
C SER A 44 -3.12 15.23 -5.99
N THR A 45 -2.31 15.38 -4.95
CA THR A 45 -1.60 16.62 -4.57
C THR A 45 -0.62 17.10 -5.66
N VAL A 46 -0.14 16.20 -6.50
CA VAL A 46 0.77 16.53 -7.63
C VAL A 46 0.04 16.78 -8.94
N GLY A 47 -1.31 16.74 -8.94
CA GLY A 47 -2.18 16.94 -10.09
C GLY A 47 -2.65 15.63 -10.73
N GLY A 48 -3.86 15.67 -11.31
CA GLY A 48 -4.51 14.49 -11.87
C GLY A 48 -5.07 13.54 -10.81
N SER A 49 -5.27 12.27 -11.18
CA SER A 49 -5.70 11.25 -10.22
C SER A 49 -4.49 10.57 -9.54
N VAL A 50 -4.69 10.08 -8.31
CA VAL A 50 -3.66 9.31 -7.58
C VAL A 50 -3.16 8.14 -8.42
N LYS A 51 -4.05 7.43 -9.11
CA LYS A 51 -3.70 6.32 -10.00
C LYS A 51 -2.70 6.76 -11.10
N ASN A 52 -2.94 7.91 -11.74
CA ASN A 52 -2.04 8.42 -12.77
C ASN A 52 -0.72 8.92 -12.18
N ALA A 53 -0.76 9.58 -11.01
CA ALA A 53 0.43 10.02 -10.30
C ALA A 53 1.33 8.83 -9.92
N LEU A 54 0.75 7.74 -9.41
CA LEU A 54 1.48 6.51 -9.08
C LEU A 54 2.16 5.90 -10.32
N ARG A 55 1.47 5.83 -11.45
CA ARG A 55 2.02 5.31 -12.71
C ARG A 55 3.10 6.23 -13.32
N SER A 56 3.10 7.50 -12.98
CA SER A 56 4.11 8.47 -13.44
C SER A 56 5.44 8.39 -12.68
N ILE A 57 5.57 7.48 -11.69
CA ILE A 57 6.80 7.30 -10.93
C ILE A 57 7.81 6.47 -11.75
N GLU A 58 9.01 6.98 -11.90
CA GLU A 58 10.17 6.26 -12.41
C GLU A 58 10.86 5.51 -11.26
N PHE A 59 11.17 4.23 -11.47
CA PHE A 59 11.91 3.39 -10.52
C PHE A 59 13.30 3.04 -11.09
N PRO A 60 14.34 3.82 -10.79
CA PRO A 60 15.71 3.48 -11.15
C PRO A 60 16.18 2.19 -10.48
N GLU A 61 17.38 1.74 -10.86
CA GLU A 61 18.00 0.59 -10.21
C GLU A 61 18.29 0.88 -8.74
N ILE A 62 17.86 -0.05 -7.86
CA ILE A 62 18.16 -0.02 -6.43
C ILE A 62 19.24 -1.07 -6.14
N LYS A 63 20.31 -0.66 -5.48
CA LYS A 63 21.46 -1.53 -5.21
C LYS A 63 21.09 -2.69 -4.28
N GLY A 64 21.75 -3.83 -4.51
CA GLY A 64 21.59 -5.03 -3.69
C GLY A 64 20.47 -5.96 -4.15
N LEU A 65 20.44 -7.18 -3.60
CA LEU A 65 19.50 -8.21 -4.02
C LEU A 65 18.05 -7.87 -3.61
N ILE A 66 17.86 -7.41 -2.38
CA ILE A 66 16.55 -6.92 -1.91
C ILE A 66 16.11 -5.72 -2.74
N GLY A 67 17.04 -4.80 -3.06
CA GLY A 67 16.77 -3.64 -3.92
C GLY A 67 16.26 -4.04 -5.31
N HIS A 68 16.88 -5.05 -5.92
CA HIS A 68 16.43 -5.59 -7.21
C HIS A 68 14.99 -6.14 -7.15
N TYR A 69 14.69 -6.96 -6.15
CA TYR A 69 13.33 -7.50 -5.96
C TYR A 69 12.33 -6.40 -5.60
N LEU A 70 12.70 -5.48 -4.72
CA LEU A 70 11.86 -4.35 -4.34
C LEU A 70 11.47 -3.51 -5.56
N ARG A 71 12.44 -3.17 -6.42
CA ARG A 71 12.17 -2.42 -7.64
C ARG A 71 11.15 -3.16 -8.53
N ASN A 72 11.33 -4.45 -8.74
CA ASN A 72 10.43 -5.24 -9.57
C ASN A 72 9.01 -5.30 -9.01
N GLU A 73 8.87 -5.49 -7.69
CA GLU A 73 7.56 -5.48 -7.01
C GLU A 73 6.91 -4.09 -7.08
N LEU A 74 7.68 -3.00 -6.87
CA LEU A 74 7.16 -1.64 -6.99
C LEU A 74 6.66 -1.36 -8.41
N VAL A 75 7.44 -1.68 -9.44
CA VAL A 75 7.02 -1.52 -10.84
C VAL A 75 5.72 -2.29 -11.10
N PHE A 76 5.64 -3.53 -10.65
CA PHE A 76 4.43 -4.34 -10.81
C PHE A 76 3.22 -3.76 -10.06
N GLU A 77 3.41 -3.34 -8.82
CA GLU A 77 2.35 -2.78 -7.96
C GLU A 77 1.83 -1.43 -8.45
N PHE A 78 2.69 -0.60 -9.05
CA PHE A 78 2.34 0.75 -9.48
C PHE A 78 1.84 0.81 -10.93
N ASP A 79 2.44 0.06 -11.83
CA ASP A 79 2.00 -0.02 -13.24
C ASP A 79 0.88 -1.06 -13.43
N GLY A 80 0.63 -1.93 -12.44
CA GLY A 80 -0.42 -2.96 -12.50
C GLY A 80 -0.21 -4.01 -13.59
N GLY A 81 1.05 -4.23 -13.99
CA GLY A 81 1.42 -5.11 -15.10
C GLY A 81 1.10 -4.56 -16.50
N ASN A 82 0.63 -3.33 -16.59
CA ASN A 82 0.43 -2.64 -17.86
C ASN A 82 1.74 -2.03 -18.37
N GLU A 83 1.73 -1.61 -19.64
CA GLU A 83 2.84 -0.86 -20.21
C GLU A 83 3.08 0.44 -19.41
N PRO A 84 4.33 0.75 -19.04
CA PRO A 84 4.64 1.94 -18.26
C PRO A 84 4.19 3.21 -18.99
N ASP A 85 3.71 4.20 -18.23
CA ASP A 85 3.39 5.51 -18.81
C ASP A 85 4.62 6.12 -19.49
N ALA A 86 4.44 6.63 -20.70
CA ALA A 86 5.51 7.22 -21.49
C ALA A 86 6.09 8.49 -20.84
N GLN A 87 5.30 9.19 -20.00
CA GLN A 87 5.74 10.40 -19.30
C GLN A 87 5.92 10.12 -17.81
N LYS A 88 7.16 9.93 -17.39
CA LYS A 88 7.50 9.88 -15.97
C LYS A 88 7.74 11.29 -15.43
N THR A 89 6.97 11.70 -14.42
CA THR A 89 7.06 13.04 -13.80
C THR A 89 7.63 12.99 -12.39
N LEU A 90 7.63 11.82 -11.78
CA LEU A 90 8.14 11.56 -10.43
C LEU A 90 9.28 10.54 -10.50
N LYS A 91 10.22 10.64 -9.57
CA LYS A 91 11.35 9.72 -9.46
C LYS A 91 11.43 9.16 -8.05
N PHE A 92 11.53 7.84 -7.93
CA PHE A 92 11.76 7.14 -6.69
C PHE A 92 13.25 6.88 -6.48
N ASP A 93 13.79 7.21 -5.32
CA ASP A 93 15.15 6.88 -4.91
C ASP A 93 15.08 6.14 -3.57
N ALA A 94 15.80 5.03 -3.41
CA ALA A 94 15.86 4.27 -2.16
C ALA A 94 17.24 3.69 -1.88
N THR A 95 17.54 3.56 -0.59
CA THR A 95 18.68 2.84 -0.08
C THR A 95 18.20 1.73 0.86
N ILE A 96 18.69 0.51 0.65
CA ILE A 96 18.34 -0.66 1.45
C ILE A 96 19.52 -1.02 2.35
N THR A 97 19.23 -1.22 3.63
CA THR A 97 20.13 -1.82 4.58
C THR A 97 19.56 -3.15 5.06
N GLU A 98 20.40 -4.17 5.17
CA GLU A 98 20.01 -5.48 5.66
C GLU A 98 20.92 -5.94 6.79
N SER A 99 20.35 -6.62 7.78
CA SER A 99 21.07 -7.30 8.85
C SER A 99 20.40 -8.63 9.17
N VAL A 100 21.18 -9.56 9.72
CA VAL A 100 20.68 -10.87 10.11
C VAL A 100 20.89 -11.04 11.62
N GLU A 101 19.80 -11.29 12.32
CA GLU A 101 19.78 -11.57 13.75
C GLU A 101 19.57 -13.07 13.98
N VAL A 102 20.43 -13.70 14.76
CA VAL A 102 20.28 -15.09 15.18
C VAL A 102 19.31 -15.14 16.37
N ILE A 103 18.25 -15.96 16.27
CA ILE A 103 17.24 -16.04 17.33
C ILE A 103 17.40 -17.29 18.18
N THR A 104 17.60 -18.44 17.54
CA THR A 104 17.66 -19.73 18.23
C THR A 104 19.00 -20.40 17.98
N VAL A 105 19.61 -20.88 19.04
CA VAL A 105 20.84 -21.65 18.99
C VAL A 105 20.57 -23.01 19.64
N ASP A 106 20.88 -24.08 18.93
CA ASP A 106 20.81 -25.44 19.47
C ASP A 106 21.80 -25.60 20.61
N TYR A 107 21.31 -26.01 21.77
CA TYR A 107 22.09 -26.08 23.01
C TYR A 107 23.23 -27.06 22.91
N TYR A 108 23.09 -28.16 22.18
CA TYR A 108 24.12 -29.22 22.12
C TYR A 108 25.18 -28.95 21.04
N SER A 109 24.78 -28.40 19.91
CA SER A 109 25.68 -28.16 18.79
C SER A 109 26.22 -26.73 18.71
N GLY A 110 25.62 -25.79 19.47
CA GLY A 110 25.94 -24.35 19.39
C GLY A 110 25.58 -23.72 18.06
N ARG A 111 24.76 -24.39 17.25
CA ARG A 111 24.37 -23.91 15.90
C ARG A 111 23.13 -23.07 15.92
N ALA A 112 23.10 -22.06 15.08
CA ALA A 112 21.91 -21.26 14.88
C ALA A 112 20.90 -22.02 14.01
N ASP A 113 19.72 -22.35 14.57
CA ASP A 113 18.66 -23.06 13.88
C ASP A 113 17.68 -22.12 13.20
N SER A 114 17.55 -20.89 13.68
CA SER A 114 16.72 -19.86 13.06
C SER A 114 17.40 -18.49 13.08
N ALA A 115 17.05 -17.67 12.11
CA ALA A 115 17.50 -16.30 12.01
C ALA A 115 16.38 -15.40 11.48
N VAL A 116 16.46 -14.11 11.76
CA VAL A 116 15.60 -13.08 11.20
C VAL A 116 16.44 -12.16 10.34
N LEU A 117 16.02 -12.01 9.10
CA LEU A 117 16.46 -10.96 8.21
C LEU A 117 15.70 -9.68 8.57
N VAL A 118 16.41 -8.62 8.87
CA VAL A 118 15.87 -7.27 9.03
C VAL A 118 16.26 -6.46 7.81
N ALA A 119 15.29 -5.98 7.05
CA ALA A 119 15.52 -5.15 5.89
C ALA A 119 14.86 -3.78 6.11
N THR A 120 15.63 -2.70 5.96
CA THR A 120 15.16 -1.34 6.12
C THR A 120 15.39 -0.58 4.82
N ALA A 121 14.32 0.02 4.30
CA ALA A 121 14.33 0.90 3.14
C ALA A 121 14.19 2.35 3.60
N THR A 122 15.17 3.20 3.29
CA THR A 122 15.06 4.65 3.37
C THR A 122 14.85 5.17 1.95
N TRP A 123 13.73 5.87 1.72
CA TRP A 123 13.31 6.22 0.38
C TRP A 123 12.68 7.61 0.30
N LYS A 124 12.63 8.16 -0.92
CA LYS A 124 11.97 9.41 -1.26
C LYS A 124 11.44 9.37 -2.69
N VAL A 125 10.37 10.12 -2.92
CA VAL A 125 9.82 10.43 -4.25
C VAL A 125 10.00 11.92 -4.50
N THR A 126 10.59 12.26 -5.64
CA THR A 126 10.87 13.66 -6.04
C THR A 126 10.24 13.98 -7.38
N LYS A 127 9.84 15.22 -7.59
CA LYS A 127 9.41 15.70 -8.91
C LYS A 127 10.62 15.84 -9.84
N ILE A 128 10.53 15.26 -11.03
CA ILE A 128 11.55 15.41 -12.08
C ILE A 128 11.55 16.87 -12.55
N GLY A 129 12.73 17.48 -12.56
CA GLY A 129 12.92 18.89 -12.96
C GLY A 129 13.05 19.86 -11.77
N SER A 130 12.14 19.83 -10.79
CA SER A 130 12.26 20.72 -9.61
C SER A 130 13.07 20.13 -8.45
N GLY A 131 13.15 18.79 -8.36
CA GLY A 131 13.78 18.11 -7.23
C GLY A 131 12.97 18.19 -5.92
N GLU A 132 11.77 18.73 -5.96
CA GLU A 132 10.87 18.83 -4.80
C GLU A 132 10.49 17.43 -4.30
N VAL A 133 10.64 17.19 -3.00
CA VAL A 133 10.24 15.94 -2.35
C VAL A 133 8.73 15.93 -2.16
N VAL A 134 8.06 14.95 -2.74
CA VAL A 134 6.60 14.77 -2.67
C VAL A 134 6.22 13.80 -1.55
N SER A 135 7.03 12.77 -1.37
CA SER A 135 6.83 11.76 -0.33
C SER A 135 8.19 11.19 0.09
N SER A 136 8.35 10.82 1.35
CA SER A 136 9.55 10.16 1.85
C SER A 136 9.24 9.34 3.08
N GLY A 137 10.08 8.33 3.34
CA GLY A 137 9.87 7.50 4.52
C GLY A 137 11.00 6.53 4.80
N VAL A 138 10.83 5.85 5.92
CA VAL A 138 11.67 4.72 6.35
C VAL A 138 10.73 3.58 6.73
N ASN A 139 10.85 2.46 6.03
CA ASN A 139 10.09 1.26 6.32
C ASN A 139 11.04 0.12 6.65
N SER A 140 10.70 -0.67 7.67
CA SER A 140 11.49 -1.82 8.09
C SER A 140 10.61 -3.05 8.20
N VAL A 141 11.12 -4.18 7.72
CA VAL A 141 10.46 -5.49 7.78
C VAL A 141 11.39 -6.54 8.38
N ARG A 142 10.80 -7.57 8.97
CA ARG A 142 11.51 -8.66 9.63
C ARG A 142 11.00 -9.98 9.08
N GLU A 143 11.89 -10.77 8.47
CA GLU A 143 11.56 -12.05 7.85
C GLU A 143 12.36 -13.18 8.49
N SER A 144 11.65 -14.08 9.17
CA SER A 144 12.29 -15.26 9.76
C SER A 144 12.59 -16.32 8.70
N TYR A 145 13.68 -17.05 8.89
CA TYR A 145 14.02 -18.23 8.09
C TYR A 145 14.79 -19.27 8.92
N GLU A 146 14.63 -20.53 8.56
CA GLU A 146 15.31 -21.63 9.19
C GLU A 146 16.72 -21.79 8.65
N ARG A 147 17.64 -22.18 9.54
CA ARG A 147 19.01 -22.51 9.23
C ARG A 147 19.23 -24.00 9.47
N SER A 148 19.45 -24.72 8.39
CA SER A 148 19.69 -26.16 8.41
C SER A 148 21.20 -26.48 8.44
N SER A 149 21.55 -27.71 8.84
CA SER A 149 22.90 -28.26 8.63
C SER A 149 23.27 -28.36 7.15
N GLN A 150 22.25 -28.42 6.29
CA GLN A 150 22.44 -28.43 4.85
C GLN A 150 22.62 -27.00 4.34
N ARG A 151 23.84 -26.68 3.93
CA ARG A 151 24.22 -25.33 3.49
C ARG A 151 23.31 -24.78 2.36
N PHE A 152 22.93 -25.63 1.42
CA PHE A 152 22.05 -25.23 0.33
C PHE A 152 20.65 -24.86 0.80
N ALA A 153 20.08 -25.60 1.74
CA ALA A 153 18.78 -25.29 2.32
C ALA A 153 18.77 -23.91 3.00
N THR A 154 19.81 -23.62 3.80
CA THR A 154 19.99 -22.32 4.47
C THR A 154 20.09 -21.16 3.46
N VAL A 155 20.90 -21.32 2.40
CA VAL A 155 21.05 -20.28 1.38
C VAL A 155 19.72 -20.00 0.66
N ARG A 156 18.95 -21.05 0.33
CA ARG A 156 17.65 -20.88 -0.30
C ARG A 156 16.62 -20.23 0.63
N ALA A 157 16.61 -20.64 1.90
CA ALA A 157 15.73 -20.04 2.91
C ALA A 157 16.04 -18.55 3.14
N ALA A 158 17.32 -18.19 3.22
CA ALA A 158 17.75 -16.79 3.33
C ALA A 158 17.33 -15.97 2.10
N ARG A 159 17.49 -16.54 0.89
CA ARG A 159 17.06 -15.86 -0.35
C ARG A 159 15.53 -15.67 -0.42
N ASP A 160 14.78 -16.68 0.02
CA ASP A 160 13.33 -16.58 0.10
C ASP A 160 12.90 -15.48 1.09
N ALA A 161 13.58 -15.37 2.24
CA ALA A 161 13.37 -14.28 3.20
C ALA A 161 13.64 -12.90 2.57
N GLN A 162 14.67 -12.75 1.75
CA GLN A 162 14.96 -11.51 1.02
C GLN A 162 13.85 -11.15 0.01
N VAL A 163 13.29 -12.14 -0.69
CA VAL A 163 12.17 -11.92 -1.62
C VAL A 163 10.91 -11.50 -0.87
N ARG A 164 10.58 -12.16 0.25
CA ARG A 164 9.44 -11.77 1.09
C ARG A 164 9.63 -10.37 1.67
N ALA A 165 10.82 -10.04 2.15
CA ALA A 165 11.14 -8.71 2.65
C ALA A 165 10.92 -7.63 1.59
N ALA A 166 11.38 -7.86 0.36
CA ALA A 166 11.16 -6.92 -0.74
C ALA A 166 9.67 -6.72 -1.04
N LYS A 167 8.89 -7.79 -1.08
CA LYS A 167 7.44 -7.74 -1.31
C LYS A 167 6.70 -6.98 -0.20
N ASN A 168 7.03 -7.26 1.05
CA ASN A 168 6.41 -6.58 2.19
C ASN A 168 6.78 -5.09 2.23
N LEU A 169 8.06 -4.75 1.94
CA LEU A 169 8.50 -3.36 1.80
C LEU A 169 7.74 -2.64 0.68
N ALA A 170 7.54 -3.28 -0.48
CA ALA A 170 6.80 -2.69 -1.60
C ALA A 170 5.37 -2.31 -1.21
N GLY A 171 4.65 -3.20 -0.52
CA GLY A 171 3.31 -2.93 -0.03
C GLY A 171 3.24 -1.76 0.96
N LEU A 172 4.19 -1.68 1.92
CA LEU A 172 4.27 -0.59 2.89
C LEU A 172 4.57 0.75 2.20
N ILE A 173 5.56 0.77 1.31
CA ILE A 173 5.97 1.96 0.55
C ILE A 173 4.82 2.46 -0.32
N ARG A 174 4.15 1.55 -1.05
CA ARG A 174 2.98 1.90 -1.87
C ARG A 174 1.87 2.54 -1.03
N GLY A 175 1.54 1.92 0.10
CA GLY A 175 0.52 2.44 1.01
C GLY A 175 0.84 3.87 1.47
N GLN A 176 2.08 4.14 1.86
CA GLN A 176 2.52 5.45 2.31
C GLN A 176 2.53 6.48 1.17
N ILE A 177 3.12 6.17 0.01
CA ILE A 177 3.10 7.07 -1.14
C ILE A 177 1.67 7.43 -1.55
N SER A 178 0.76 6.43 -1.56
CA SER A 178 -0.63 6.66 -1.91
C SER A 178 -1.34 7.59 -0.92
N ALA A 179 -1.06 7.45 0.37
CA ALA A 179 -1.59 8.34 1.41
C ALA A 179 -1.05 9.77 1.26
N ASP A 180 0.26 9.93 1.07
CA ASP A 180 0.90 11.24 0.92
C ASP A 180 0.43 11.99 -0.35
N LEU A 181 0.10 11.25 -1.42
CA LEU A 181 -0.43 11.83 -2.65
C LEU A 181 -1.91 12.25 -2.56
N THR A 182 -2.63 11.82 -1.53
CA THR A 182 -4.04 12.20 -1.28
C THR A 182 -4.21 13.25 -0.22
N SER A 183 -3.16 13.56 0.55
CA SER A 183 -3.16 14.56 1.64
C SER A 183 -3.01 15.96 1.08
#